data_52d9693ec2f4f0dc702ad0798268b709
#
_entry.id   52d9693ec2f4f0dc702ad0798268b709
#
_cell.length_a   1.000
_cell.length_b   1.000
_cell.length_c   1.000
_cell.angle_alpha   90.00
_cell.angle_beta   90.00
_cell.angle_gamma   90.00
#
_symmetry.space_group_name_H-M   'P 1'
#
loop_
_entity.id
_entity.type
_entity.pdbx_description
1 polymer ?
#
loop_
_entity_poly.entity_id
_entity_poly.type
_entity_poly.pdbx_seq_one_letter_code
_entity_poly.pdbx_strand_id
1 'polypeptide(L)'
;MSARIIDGKAVAARCRAELKARTEELKGEGITPGLADILVGEDPASQVYVRNKHKACDELGIHSEQYTLPENTSREELLSLIAELNGREEIDGILVQLPLPGHLDQKEILSAIDPAKDVDAFHPQNVGRIVIGDYFFAPCTPSGILTLIDSTGVDMTGKECVIIGRSNIVGKPMALLALHRNATVTVCHSKTRNLPEVTRRADILISAVGKAGFVTGEMVKPGAVVIDVGMNRNAAGKLCGDVDFESVSPVAGWLTPVPGGVGPMTITMLLRSTVLSARNRRKKA
;
A
#
# COMPACT_ATOMS: atom_id res chain seq x y z
N MET A 1 30.44 -0.55 -3.55
CA MET A 1 29.72 -1.71 -2.96
C MET A 1 28.29 -1.64 -3.49
N SER A 2 27.69 -2.76 -3.89
CA SER A 2 26.28 -2.75 -4.29
C SER A 2 25.37 -2.55 -3.10
N ALA A 3 24.19 -1.95 -3.31
CA ALA A 3 23.15 -1.78 -2.30
C ALA A 3 22.75 -3.13 -1.68
N ARG A 4 22.43 -3.11 -0.41
CA ARG A 4 21.74 -4.25 0.24
C ARG A 4 20.32 -4.30 -0.26
N ILE A 5 19.85 -5.50 -0.60
CA ILE A 5 18.51 -5.68 -1.11
C ILE A 5 17.50 -5.76 0.04
N ILE A 6 16.44 -4.95 -0.05
CA ILE A 6 15.30 -5.04 0.85
C ILE A 6 14.33 -6.08 0.26
N ASP A 7 14.45 -7.34 0.71
CA ASP A 7 13.60 -8.43 0.22
C ASP A 7 12.18 -8.33 0.79
N GLY A 8 11.30 -7.70 0.03
CA GLY A 8 9.90 -7.52 0.43
C GLY A 8 9.13 -8.82 0.57
N LYS A 9 9.51 -9.89 -0.16
CA LYS A 9 8.89 -11.21 0.01
C LYS A 9 9.25 -11.81 1.37
N ALA A 10 10.51 -11.73 1.78
CA ALA A 10 10.96 -12.24 3.08
C ALA A 10 10.34 -11.44 4.23
N VAL A 11 10.25 -10.10 4.12
CA VAL A 11 9.59 -9.25 5.12
C VAL A 11 8.09 -9.58 5.19
N ALA A 12 7.40 -9.68 4.05
CA ALA A 12 5.99 -10.06 3.99
C ALA A 12 5.71 -11.44 4.62
N ALA A 13 6.58 -12.42 4.38
CA ALA A 13 6.44 -13.76 4.96
C ALA A 13 6.50 -13.72 6.49
N ARG A 14 7.44 -12.96 7.08
CA ARG A 14 7.51 -12.77 8.54
C ARG A 14 6.25 -12.12 9.09
N CYS A 15 5.80 -11.01 8.48
CA CYS A 15 4.58 -10.32 8.90
C CYS A 15 3.34 -11.23 8.80
N ARG A 16 3.25 -12.07 7.77
CA ARG A 16 2.14 -13.02 7.61
C ARG A 16 2.17 -14.14 8.67
N ALA A 17 3.35 -14.62 9.05
CA ALA A 17 3.47 -15.59 10.12
C ALA A 17 2.93 -15.05 11.46
N GLU A 18 3.30 -13.80 11.81
CA GLU A 18 2.75 -13.12 12.99
C GLU A 18 1.25 -12.87 12.87
N LEU A 19 0.78 -12.48 11.67
CA LEU A 19 -0.63 -12.23 11.43
C LEU A 19 -1.47 -13.51 11.53
N LYS A 20 -0.92 -14.64 11.07
CA LYS A 20 -1.58 -15.94 11.20
C LYS A 20 -1.85 -16.29 12.67
N ALA A 21 -0.87 -16.13 13.54
CA ALA A 21 -1.05 -16.36 14.97
C ALA A 21 -2.17 -15.49 15.56
N ARG A 22 -2.21 -14.20 15.20
CA ARG A 22 -3.27 -13.29 15.64
C ARG A 22 -4.66 -13.64 15.08
N THR A 23 -4.72 -14.16 13.86
CA THR A 23 -5.98 -14.63 13.26
C THR A 23 -6.49 -15.88 14.00
N GLU A 24 -5.61 -16.81 14.35
CA GLU A 24 -5.97 -17.99 15.12
C GLU A 24 -6.43 -17.64 16.55
N GLU A 25 -5.82 -16.64 17.21
CA GLU A 25 -6.29 -16.10 18.49
C GLU A 25 -7.73 -15.58 18.38
N LEU A 26 -8.03 -14.77 17.36
CA LEU A 26 -9.38 -14.24 17.13
C LEU A 26 -10.40 -15.34 16.85
N LYS A 27 -10.00 -16.38 16.09
CA LYS A 27 -10.86 -17.55 15.85
C LYS A 27 -11.17 -18.31 17.14
N GLY A 28 -10.19 -18.42 18.03
CA GLY A 28 -10.40 -18.99 19.37
C GLY A 28 -11.43 -18.19 20.21
N GLU A 29 -11.59 -16.90 19.92
CA GLU A 29 -12.61 -16.01 20.48
C GLU A 29 -13.94 -16.03 19.69
N GLY A 30 -14.07 -16.88 18.68
CA GLY A 30 -15.26 -16.97 17.81
C GLY A 30 -15.30 -15.90 16.69
N ILE A 31 -14.21 -15.19 16.45
CA ILE A 31 -14.14 -14.11 15.45
C ILE A 31 -13.29 -14.56 14.26
N THR A 32 -13.91 -14.80 13.12
CA THR A 32 -13.22 -15.00 11.84
C THR A 32 -13.19 -13.67 11.08
N PRO A 33 -12.01 -13.04 10.85
CA PRO A 33 -11.95 -11.81 10.08
C PRO A 33 -12.47 -12.02 8.66
N GLY A 34 -13.21 -11.04 8.12
CA GLY A 34 -13.81 -11.10 6.80
C GLY A 34 -13.41 -9.93 5.90
N LEU A 35 -13.01 -10.22 4.65
CA LEU A 35 -12.66 -9.24 3.62
C LEU A 35 -13.57 -9.39 2.41
N ALA A 36 -14.22 -8.32 1.98
CA ALA A 36 -14.88 -8.22 0.68
C ALA A 36 -13.99 -7.43 -0.30
N ASP A 37 -13.71 -8.04 -1.45
CA ASP A 37 -12.90 -7.44 -2.53
C ASP A 37 -13.78 -7.23 -3.76
N ILE A 38 -13.98 -5.98 -4.17
CA ILE A 38 -14.84 -5.60 -5.28
C ILE A 38 -13.96 -5.20 -6.47
N LEU A 39 -14.11 -5.90 -7.59
CA LEU A 39 -13.47 -5.60 -8.87
C LEU A 39 -14.55 -5.21 -9.87
N VAL A 40 -14.40 -4.05 -10.52
CA VAL A 40 -15.27 -3.61 -11.61
C VAL A 40 -14.47 -3.65 -12.92
N GLY A 41 -14.94 -4.44 -13.88
CA GLY A 41 -14.27 -4.66 -15.15
C GLY A 41 -13.30 -5.84 -15.15
N GLU A 42 -12.58 -5.99 -16.27
CA GLU A 42 -11.76 -7.18 -16.56
C GLU A 42 -10.26 -6.86 -16.73
N ASP A 43 -9.74 -5.81 -16.07
CA ASP A 43 -8.32 -5.49 -16.17
C ASP A 43 -7.45 -6.68 -15.71
N PRO A 44 -6.58 -7.24 -16.58
CA PRO A 44 -5.82 -8.45 -16.27
C PRO A 44 -4.86 -8.29 -15.09
N ALA A 45 -4.31 -7.08 -14.87
CA ALA A 45 -3.41 -6.82 -13.76
C ALA A 45 -4.18 -6.85 -12.43
N SER A 46 -5.37 -6.26 -12.40
CA SER A 46 -6.28 -6.28 -11.25
C SER A 46 -6.73 -7.70 -10.90
N GLN A 47 -7.06 -8.52 -11.90
CA GLN A 47 -7.44 -9.93 -11.68
C GLN A 47 -6.31 -10.76 -11.02
N VAL A 48 -5.07 -10.56 -11.44
CA VAL A 48 -3.92 -11.22 -10.80
C VAL A 48 -3.77 -10.79 -9.34
N TYR A 49 -3.97 -9.50 -9.08
CA TYR A 49 -3.88 -8.93 -7.72
C TYR A 49 -4.97 -9.50 -6.81
N VAL A 50 -6.21 -9.57 -7.29
CA VAL A 50 -7.36 -10.14 -6.57
C VAL A 50 -7.11 -11.62 -6.23
N ARG A 51 -6.67 -12.43 -7.19
CA ARG A 51 -6.33 -13.86 -6.94
C ARG A 51 -5.25 -14.02 -5.87
N ASN A 52 -4.21 -13.19 -5.91
CA ASN A 52 -3.13 -13.25 -4.93
C ASN A 52 -3.61 -12.84 -3.51
N LYS A 53 -4.54 -11.89 -3.41
CA LYS A 53 -5.17 -11.49 -2.16
C LYS A 53 -6.02 -12.64 -1.58
N HIS A 54 -6.88 -13.23 -2.41
CA HIS A 54 -7.74 -14.36 -1.99
C HIS A 54 -6.91 -15.53 -1.46
N LYS A 55 -5.88 -15.95 -2.21
CA LYS A 55 -4.95 -16.98 -1.76
C LYS A 55 -4.28 -16.63 -0.42
N ALA A 56 -3.89 -15.37 -0.24
CA ALA A 56 -3.28 -14.93 1.01
C ALA A 56 -4.28 -14.87 2.18
N CYS A 57 -5.57 -14.61 1.92
CA CYS A 57 -6.64 -14.75 2.91
C CYS A 57 -6.78 -16.20 3.37
N ASP A 58 -6.84 -17.15 2.43
CA ASP A 58 -6.93 -18.60 2.73
C ASP A 58 -5.77 -19.09 3.59
N GLU A 59 -4.52 -18.69 3.24
CA GLU A 59 -3.31 -19.04 3.99
C GLU A 59 -3.35 -18.57 5.45
N LEU A 60 -4.03 -17.44 5.70
CA LEU A 60 -4.16 -16.82 7.02
C LEU A 60 -5.47 -17.19 7.74
N GLY A 61 -6.37 -17.91 7.08
CA GLY A 61 -7.68 -18.25 7.61
C GLY A 61 -8.62 -17.06 7.77
N ILE A 62 -8.49 -16.06 6.90
CA ILE A 62 -9.38 -14.92 6.78
C ILE A 62 -10.48 -15.30 5.80
N HIS A 63 -11.74 -15.11 6.15
CA HIS A 63 -12.85 -15.26 5.22
C HIS A 63 -12.75 -14.18 4.13
N SER A 64 -12.84 -14.58 2.85
CA SER A 64 -12.77 -13.61 1.77
C SER A 64 -13.85 -13.85 0.72
N GLU A 65 -14.52 -12.78 0.34
CA GLU A 65 -15.52 -12.75 -0.71
C GLU A 65 -15.05 -11.86 -1.86
N GLN A 66 -15.16 -12.37 -3.07
CA GLN A 66 -14.81 -11.63 -4.27
C GLN A 66 -16.07 -11.29 -5.06
N TYR A 67 -16.24 -10.01 -5.35
CA TYR A 67 -17.31 -9.48 -6.18
C TYR A 67 -16.71 -8.97 -7.49
N THR A 68 -16.91 -9.71 -8.58
CA THR A 68 -16.48 -9.27 -9.91
C THR A 68 -17.69 -8.73 -10.66
N LEU A 69 -17.71 -7.43 -10.89
CA LEU A 69 -18.80 -6.72 -11.54
C LEU A 69 -18.42 -6.38 -12.99
N PRO A 70 -19.38 -6.37 -13.92
CA PRO A 70 -19.16 -5.95 -15.30
C PRO A 70 -18.58 -4.52 -15.37
N GLU A 71 -17.85 -4.22 -16.46
CA GLU A 71 -17.28 -2.89 -16.69
C GLU A 71 -18.35 -1.79 -16.77
N ASN A 72 -19.55 -2.14 -17.27
CA ASN A 72 -20.68 -1.23 -17.39
C ASN A 72 -21.59 -1.17 -16.14
N THR A 73 -21.16 -1.73 -15.01
CA THR A 73 -21.88 -1.64 -13.71
C THR A 73 -22.21 -0.20 -13.41
N SER A 74 -23.49 0.04 -13.10
CA SER A 74 -23.95 1.39 -12.76
C SER A 74 -23.43 1.85 -11.39
N ARG A 75 -23.41 3.16 -11.21
CA ARG A 75 -23.10 3.80 -9.93
C ARG A 75 -24.00 3.28 -8.80
N GLU A 76 -25.28 3.18 -9.09
CA GLU A 76 -26.33 2.74 -8.14
C GLU A 76 -26.12 1.29 -7.70
N GLU A 77 -25.79 0.40 -8.61
CA GLU A 77 -25.50 -1.02 -8.32
C GLU A 77 -24.26 -1.15 -7.42
N LEU A 78 -23.18 -0.45 -7.74
CA LEU A 78 -21.96 -0.50 -6.93
C LEU A 78 -22.18 0.10 -5.52
N LEU A 79 -22.89 1.21 -5.41
CA LEU A 79 -23.21 1.81 -4.12
C LEU A 79 -24.15 0.92 -3.28
N SER A 80 -25.11 0.22 -3.92
CA SER A 80 -25.99 -0.73 -3.25
C SER A 80 -25.22 -1.91 -2.67
N LEU A 81 -24.26 -2.48 -3.43
CA LEU A 81 -23.38 -3.53 -2.94
C LEU A 81 -22.53 -3.07 -1.76
N ILE A 82 -21.94 -1.87 -1.84
CA ILE A 82 -21.17 -1.32 -0.72
C ILE A 82 -22.04 -1.12 0.51
N ALA A 83 -23.28 -0.62 0.35
CA ALA A 83 -24.21 -0.43 1.46
C ALA A 83 -24.59 -1.77 2.12
N GLU A 84 -24.83 -2.82 1.32
CA GLU A 84 -25.06 -4.18 1.83
C GLU A 84 -23.86 -4.67 2.65
N LEU A 85 -22.65 -4.58 2.09
CA LEU A 85 -21.41 -5.02 2.75
C LEU A 85 -21.10 -4.22 4.02
N ASN A 86 -21.45 -2.93 4.05
CA ASN A 86 -21.35 -2.11 5.25
C ASN A 86 -22.23 -2.64 6.38
N GLY A 87 -23.42 -3.18 6.06
CA GLY A 87 -24.36 -3.73 7.04
C GLY A 87 -24.02 -5.14 7.54
N ARG A 88 -23.15 -5.88 6.85
CA ARG A 88 -22.82 -7.26 7.21
C ARG A 88 -21.79 -7.32 8.34
N GLU A 89 -22.11 -8.03 9.43
CA GLU A 89 -21.23 -8.13 10.60
C GLU A 89 -19.97 -8.96 10.31
N GLU A 90 -20.07 -10.01 9.51
CA GLU A 90 -18.98 -10.93 9.17
C GLU A 90 -17.96 -10.32 8.20
N ILE A 91 -18.26 -9.19 7.57
CA ILE A 91 -17.32 -8.43 6.72
C ILE A 91 -16.67 -7.32 7.54
N ASP A 92 -15.39 -7.43 7.76
CA ASP A 92 -14.60 -6.47 8.56
C ASP A 92 -13.79 -5.51 7.70
N GLY A 93 -13.53 -5.87 6.45
CA GLY A 93 -12.84 -5.03 5.48
C GLY A 93 -13.56 -5.02 4.14
N ILE A 94 -13.65 -3.85 3.53
CA ILE A 94 -14.16 -3.67 2.17
C ILE A 94 -13.04 -3.00 1.35
N LEU A 95 -12.70 -3.62 0.24
CA LEU A 95 -11.75 -3.09 -0.73
C LEU A 95 -12.44 -2.92 -2.07
N VAL A 96 -12.35 -1.74 -2.66
CA VAL A 96 -12.71 -1.50 -4.05
C VAL A 96 -11.42 -1.38 -4.86
N GLN A 97 -11.19 -2.34 -5.75
CA GLN A 97 -9.97 -2.41 -6.56
C GLN A 97 -9.89 -1.23 -7.54
N LEU A 98 -8.82 -0.47 -7.46
CA LEU A 98 -8.54 0.63 -8.38
C LEU A 98 -7.63 0.19 -9.54
N PRO A 99 -7.74 0.83 -10.72
CA PRO A 99 -8.66 1.91 -11.05
C PRO A 99 -10.08 1.45 -11.32
N LEU A 100 -11.06 2.33 -11.12
CA LEU A 100 -12.44 2.14 -11.55
C LEU A 100 -12.62 2.57 -13.02
N PRO A 101 -13.63 2.01 -13.73
CA PRO A 101 -14.08 2.53 -15.02
C PRO A 101 -14.40 4.03 -14.96
N GLY A 102 -14.10 4.75 -16.06
CA GLY A 102 -14.13 6.22 -16.08
C GLY A 102 -15.50 6.89 -15.84
N HIS A 103 -16.59 6.14 -15.89
CA HIS A 103 -17.95 6.64 -15.60
C HIS A 103 -18.28 6.60 -14.08
N LEU A 104 -17.46 5.96 -13.26
CA LEU A 104 -17.63 5.89 -11.80
C LEU A 104 -16.73 6.91 -11.11
N ASP A 105 -17.30 7.75 -10.26
CA ASP A 105 -16.51 8.67 -9.43
C ASP A 105 -15.85 7.90 -8.27
N GLN A 106 -14.55 7.67 -8.41
CA GLN A 106 -13.75 6.99 -7.40
C GLN A 106 -13.88 7.61 -6.01
N LYS A 107 -13.97 8.93 -5.92
CA LYS A 107 -14.06 9.64 -4.64
C LYS A 107 -15.39 9.35 -3.95
N GLU A 108 -16.47 9.35 -4.69
CA GLU A 108 -17.79 9.01 -4.18
C GLU A 108 -17.83 7.56 -3.70
N ILE A 109 -17.38 6.63 -4.54
CA ILE A 109 -17.38 5.20 -4.23
C ILE A 109 -16.57 4.89 -2.97
N LEU A 110 -15.36 5.41 -2.85
CA LEU A 110 -14.52 5.20 -1.67
C LEU A 110 -15.10 5.86 -0.41
N SER A 111 -15.84 6.96 -0.55
CA SER A 111 -16.51 7.63 0.57
C SER A 111 -17.79 6.93 1.02
N ALA A 112 -18.31 5.97 0.26
CA ALA A 112 -19.48 5.17 0.64
C ALA A 112 -19.13 3.97 1.54
N ILE A 113 -17.85 3.61 1.62
CA ILE A 113 -17.38 2.54 2.50
C ILE A 113 -17.43 3.04 3.95
N ASP A 114 -17.95 2.21 4.88
CA ASP A 114 -17.85 2.53 6.31
C ASP A 114 -16.39 2.76 6.71
N PRO A 115 -16.03 3.91 7.30
CA PRO A 115 -14.65 4.18 7.74
C PRO A 115 -14.05 3.08 8.62
N ALA A 116 -14.86 2.35 9.38
CA ALA A 116 -14.42 1.23 10.20
C ALA A 116 -14.09 -0.03 9.38
N LYS A 117 -14.57 -0.11 8.13
CA LYS A 117 -14.32 -1.21 7.18
C LYS A 117 -13.42 -0.79 6.01
N ASP A 118 -13.04 0.47 5.92
CA ASP A 118 -12.12 1.00 4.91
C ASP A 118 -10.68 0.61 5.22
N VAL A 119 -10.34 -0.63 4.92
CA VAL A 119 -9.04 -1.25 5.25
C VAL A 119 -7.87 -0.73 4.42
N ASP A 120 -8.13 0.02 3.36
CA ASP A 120 -7.13 0.77 2.58
C ASP A 120 -6.94 2.22 3.07
N ALA A 121 -7.79 2.68 4.01
CA ALA A 121 -7.75 4.03 4.59
C ALA A 121 -7.83 5.17 3.57
N PHE A 122 -8.68 5.04 2.56
CA PHE A 122 -8.90 6.07 1.54
C PHE A 122 -10.13 6.94 1.82
N HIS A 123 -11.00 6.51 2.75
CA HIS A 123 -12.14 7.31 3.18
C HIS A 123 -11.67 8.64 3.78
N PRO A 124 -12.31 9.80 3.45
CA PRO A 124 -11.87 11.11 3.93
C PRO A 124 -11.71 11.22 5.44
N GLN A 125 -12.53 10.52 6.21
CA GLN A 125 -12.42 10.46 7.67
C GLN A 125 -11.11 9.78 8.12
N ASN A 126 -10.73 8.65 7.50
CA ASN A 126 -9.48 7.96 7.80
C ASN A 126 -8.26 8.78 7.37
N VAL A 127 -8.34 9.43 6.20
CA VAL A 127 -7.30 10.38 5.76
C VAL A 127 -7.14 11.53 6.75
N GLY A 128 -8.24 12.11 7.25
CA GLY A 128 -8.21 13.16 8.26
C GLY A 128 -7.55 12.70 9.57
N ARG A 129 -7.85 11.46 10.00
CA ARG A 129 -7.19 10.86 11.19
C ARG A 129 -5.69 10.66 11.00
N ILE A 130 -5.24 10.31 9.79
CA ILE A 130 -3.80 10.24 9.50
C ILE A 130 -3.15 11.61 9.65
N VAL A 131 -3.79 12.68 9.19
CA VAL A 131 -3.26 14.05 9.32
C VAL A 131 -3.00 14.43 10.76
N ILE A 132 -3.93 14.11 11.67
CA ILE A 132 -3.83 14.46 13.09
C ILE A 132 -3.07 13.44 13.95
N GLY A 133 -2.64 12.32 13.35
CA GLY A 133 -1.90 11.26 14.07
C GLY A 133 -2.77 10.30 14.91
N ASP A 134 -4.10 10.42 14.83
CA ASP A 134 -5.08 9.57 15.53
C ASP A 134 -5.72 8.56 14.54
N TYR A 135 -4.89 7.80 13.87
CA TYR A 135 -5.35 6.85 12.85
C TYR A 135 -5.32 5.41 13.35
N PHE A 136 -6.30 4.68 12.89
CA PHE A 136 -6.46 3.26 13.14
C PHE A 136 -5.88 2.43 12.01
N PHE A 137 -6.22 2.82 10.78
CA PHE A 137 -5.66 2.31 9.56
C PHE A 137 -4.78 3.36 8.90
N ALA A 138 -3.79 2.88 8.16
CA ALA A 138 -3.04 3.69 7.21
C ALA A 138 -3.03 2.95 5.87
N PRO A 139 -2.95 3.66 4.73
CA PRO A 139 -2.96 3.05 3.41
C PRO A 139 -1.94 1.92 3.31
N CYS A 140 -2.36 0.81 2.69
CA CYS A 140 -1.62 -0.45 2.72
C CYS A 140 -0.21 -0.33 2.14
N THR A 141 -0.05 0.36 0.99
CA THR A 141 1.27 0.56 0.37
C THR A 141 2.19 1.41 1.25
N PRO A 142 1.82 2.61 1.74
CA PRO A 142 2.62 3.39 2.69
C PRO A 142 2.99 2.63 3.97
N SER A 143 2.06 1.87 4.54
CA SER A 143 2.32 1.03 5.71
C SER A 143 3.35 -0.06 5.43
N GLY A 144 3.27 -0.68 4.26
CA GLY A 144 4.24 -1.65 3.77
C GLY A 144 5.62 -1.04 3.57
N ILE A 145 5.70 0.18 3.04
CA ILE A 145 6.95 0.93 2.87
C ILE A 145 7.62 1.18 4.22
N LEU A 146 6.87 1.65 5.23
CA LEU A 146 7.43 1.82 6.58
C LEU A 146 8.00 0.52 7.13
N THR A 147 7.28 -0.59 6.99
CA THR A 147 7.74 -1.90 7.46
C THR A 147 9.02 -2.35 6.73
N LEU A 148 9.16 -2.04 5.44
CA LEU A 148 10.39 -2.30 4.68
C LEU A 148 11.55 -1.43 5.18
N ILE A 149 11.33 -0.15 5.47
CA ILE A 149 12.34 0.74 6.04
C ILE A 149 12.75 0.23 7.42
N ASP A 150 11.79 -0.11 8.29
CA ASP A 150 12.05 -0.67 9.63
C ASP A 150 12.91 -1.95 9.55
N SER A 151 12.73 -2.78 8.50
CA SER A 151 13.50 -4.00 8.29
C SER A 151 14.98 -3.77 7.98
N THR A 152 15.37 -2.56 7.58
CA THR A 152 16.77 -2.16 7.35
C THR A 152 17.50 -1.80 8.64
N GLY A 153 16.78 -1.55 9.74
CA GLY A 153 17.31 -1.02 10.98
C GLY A 153 17.60 0.48 10.94
N VAL A 154 17.22 1.18 9.88
CA VAL A 154 17.41 2.63 9.77
C VAL A 154 16.32 3.35 10.55
N ASP A 155 16.71 4.13 11.56
CA ASP A 155 15.82 5.06 12.26
C ASP A 155 15.53 6.27 11.37
N MET A 156 14.26 6.60 11.21
CA MET A 156 13.81 7.73 10.39
C MET A 156 13.94 9.08 11.14
N THR A 157 14.14 9.08 12.44
CA THR A 157 14.22 10.29 13.28
C THR A 157 15.32 11.22 12.78
N GLY A 158 14.94 12.46 12.43
CA GLY A 158 15.83 13.49 11.93
C GLY A 158 16.37 13.26 10.51
N LYS A 159 15.93 12.20 9.79
CA LYS A 159 16.36 11.90 8.44
C LYS A 159 15.61 12.73 7.39
N GLU A 160 16.30 13.10 6.34
CA GLU A 160 15.69 13.69 5.13
C GLU A 160 14.98 12.59 4.34
N CYS A 161 13.65 12.62 4.32
CA CYS A 161 12.82 11.71 3.55
C CYS A 161 12.23 12.44 2.34
N VAL A 162 12.66 12.07 1.15
CA VAL A 162 12.13 12.65 -0.11
C VAL A 162 11.21 11.65 -0.78
N ILE A 163 10.01 12.10 -1.11
CA ILE A 163 8.98 11.29 -1.78
C ILE A 163 8.73 11.88 -3.15
N ILE A 164 8.94 11.11 -4.21
CA ILE A 164 8.62 11.49 -5.58
C ILE A 164 7.25 10.91 -5.92
N GLY A 165 6.25 11.77 -6.00
CA GLY A 165 4.85 11.42 -6.20
C GLY A 165 3.94 12.06 -5.14
N ARG A 166 2.72 12.44 -5.54
CA ARG A 166 1.75 13.12 -4.65
C ARG A 166 0.33 12.58 -4.80
N SER A 167 0.21 11.29 -5.12
CA SER A 167 -1.09 10.63 -5.19
C SER A 167 -1.76 10.57 -3.81
N ASN A 168 -3.09 10.48 -3.80
CA ASN A 168 -3.85 10.32 -2.56
C ASN A 168 -3.66 8.92 -1.94
N ILE A 169 -3.25 7.94 -2.76
CA ILE A 169 -3.12 6.55 -2.32
C ILE A 169 -1.71 6.18 -1.82
N VAL A 170 -0.66 6.92 -2.23
CA VAL A 170 0.72 6.65 -1.83
C VAL A 170 1.44 7.91 -1.35
N GLY A 171 1.68 8.89 -2.24
CA GLY A 171 2.62 9.97 -1.96
C GLY A 171 2.25 10.85 -0.77
N LYS A 172 1.00 11.34 -0.72
CA LYS A 172 0.52 12.16 0.39
C LYS A 172 0.47 11.39 1.72
N PRO A 173 -0.17 10.21 1.81
CA PRO A 173 -0.17 9.46 3.06
C PRO A 173 1.22 9.02 3.48
N MET A 174 2.12 8.67 2.56
CA MET A 174 3.51 8.35 2.89
C MET A 174 4.24 9.52 3.55
N ALA A 175 3.99 10.74 3.07
CA ALA A 175 4.57 11.96 3.65
C ALA A 175 4.13 12.15 5.11
N LEU A 176 2.84 11.96 5.38
CA LEU A 176 2.30 12.06 6.75
C LEU A 176 2.86 10.96 7.65
N LEU A 177 2.90 9.72 7.18
CA LEU A 177 3.45 8.61 7.96
C LEU A 177 4.94 8.77 8.25
N ALA A 178 5.74 9.29 7.31
CA ALA A 178 7.15 9.61 7.53
C ALA A 178 7.32 10.76 8.54
N LEU A 179 6.44 11.78 8.49
CA LEU A 179 6.42 12.87 9.47
C LEU A 179 6.12 12.33 10.89
N HIS A 180 5.17 11.40 11.03
CA HIS A 180 4.89 10.75 12.32
C HIS A 180 6.04 9.87 12.84
N ARG A 181 6.99 9.52 11.97
CA ARG A 181 8.26 8.86 12.32
C ARG A 181 9.40 9.85 12.56
N ASN A 182 9.09 11.14 12.78
CA ASN A 182 10.04 12.23 13.02
C ASN A 182 11.03 12.48 11.88
N ALA A 183 10.70 12.11 10.64
CA ALA A 183 11.50 12.46 9.47
C ALA A 183 11.22 13.91 9.02
N THR A 184 12.22 14.57 8.44
CA THR A 184 12.02 15.80 7.66
C THR A 184 11.57 15.42 6.26
N VAL A 185 10.36 15.83 5.86
CA VAL A 185 9.74 15.32 4.64
C VAL A 185 9.67 16.36 3.54
N THR A 186 10.12 15.96 2.36
CA THR A 186 9.95 16.73 1.12
C THR A 186 9.14 15.92 0.10
N VAL A 187 8.06 16.49 -0.43
CA VAL A 187 7.25 15.88 -1.48
C VAL A 187 7.55 16.54 -2.82
N CYS A 188 8.03 15.72 -3.77
CA CYS A 188 8.33 16.13 -5.14
C CYS A 188 7.26 15.65 -6.12
N HIS A 189 7.08 16.37 -7.21
CA HIS A 189 6.09 16.06 -8.24
C HIS A 189 6.50 16.66 -9.61
N SER A 190 5.71 16.47 -10.64
CA SER A 190 6.00 16.91 -12.02
C SER A 190 6.23 18.41 -12.21
N LYS A 191 5.99 19.24 -11.18
CA LYS A 191 6.26 20.68 -11.19
C LYS A 191 7.45 21.08 -10.30
N THR A 192 8.10 20.13 -9.66
CA THR A 192 9.29 20.36 -8.84
C THR A 192 10.45 20.78 -9.74
N ARG A 193 11.09 21.90 -9.43
CA ARG A 193 12.29 22.39 -10.13
C ARG A 193 13.51 21.68 -9.53
N ASN A 194 14.53 21.47 -10.36
CA ASN A 194 15.83 20.90 -9.94
C ASN A 194 15.67 19.61 -9.13
N LEU A 195 14.79 18.71 -9.58
CA LEU A 195 14.46 17.48 -8.87
C LEU A 195 15.70 16.68 -8.41
N PRO A 196 16.76 16.49 -9.23
CA PRO A 196 17.97 15.77 -8.80
C PRO A 196 18.68 16.41 -7.60
N GLU A 197 18.66 17.72 -7.46
CA GLU A 197 19.26 18.41 -6.30
C GLU A 197 18.47 18.13 -5.02
N VAL A 198 17.14 18.08 -5.13
CA VAL A 198 16.27 17.75 -3.98
C VAL A 198 16.46 16.30 -3.56
N THR A 199 16.46 15.37 -4.52
CA THR A 199 16.53 13.94 -4.23
C THR A 199 17.90 13.50 -3.70
N ARG A 200 19.00 14.14 -4.14
CA ARG A 200 20.35 13.86 -3.62
C ARG A 200 20.56 14.21 -2.14
N ARG A 201 19.65 14.93 -1.51
CA ARG A 201 19.70 15.18 -0.05
C ARG A 201 19.10 14.04 0.77
N ALA A 202 18.31 13.19 0.13
CA ALA A 202 17.51 12.18 0.80
C ALA A 202 18.35 11.09 1.45
N ASP A 203 18.22 10.90 2.75
CA ASP A 203 18.64 9.70 3.46
C ASP A 203 17.71 8.53 3.10
N ILE A 204 16.43 8.84 2.85
CA ILE A 204 15.40 7.91 2.44
C ILE A 204 14.69 8.50 1.22
N LEU A 205 14.80 7.81 0.08
CA LEU A 205 14.18 8.20 -1.17
C LEU A 205 13.08 7.21 -1.53
N ILE A 206 11.85 7.72 -1.73
CA ILE A 206 10.69 6.89 -2.09
C ILE A 206 10.19 7.36 -3.46
N SER A 207 10.17 6.47 -4.45
CA SER A 207 9.66 6.78 -5.80
C SER A 207 8.31 6.10 -6.04
N ALA A 208 7.29 6.91 -6.35
CA ALA A 208 5.92 6.51 -6.64
C ALA A 208 5.34 7.35 -7.79
N VAL A 209 6.01 7.32 -8.96
CA VAL A 209 5.67 8.13 -10.14
C VAL A 209 5.06 7.34 -11.29
N GLY A 210 5.20 6.01 -11.28
CA GLY A 210 4.70 5.14 -12.34
C GLY A 210 5.41 5.35 -13.69
N LYS A 211 6.74 5.57 -13.66
CA LYS A 211 7.57 5.75 -14.84
C LYS A 211 8.83 4.89 -14.74
N ALA A 212 8.94 3.91 -15.62
CA ALA A 212 10.07 2.99 -15.66
C ALA A 212 11.44 3.71 -15.73
N GLY A 213 12.36 3.37 -14.82
CA GLY A 213 13.73 3.87 -14.82
C GLY A 213 13.88 5.39 -14.62
N PHE A 214 12.87 6.05 -14.06
CA PHE A 214 12.86 7.50 -13.87
C PHE A 214 13.92 7.99 -12.89
N VAL A 215 14.16 7.25 -11.81
CA VAL A 215 15.17 7.59 -10.79
C VAL A 215 16.50 6.93 -11.17
N THR A 216 17.50 7.74 -11.43
CA THR A 216 18.86 7.29 -11.77
C THR A 216 19.84 7.46 -10.61
N GLY A 217 21.02 6.85 -10.69
CA GLY A 217 22.06 6.96 -9.66
C GLY A 217 22.47 8.40 -9.34
N GLU A 218 22.40 9.29 -10.33
CA GLU A 218 22.70 10.73 -10.16
C GLU A 218 21.70 11.47 -9.25
N MET A 219 20.53 10.88 -9.05
CA MET A 219 19.45 11.40 -8.20
C MET A 219 19.53 10.90 -6.77
N VAL A 220 20.45 10.01 -6.44
CA VAL A 220 20.50 9.29 -5.17
C VAL A 220 21.71 9.75 -4.34
N LYS A 221 21.47 10.00 -3.04
CA LYS A 221 22.55 10.24 -2.08
C LYS A 221 23.30 8.93 -1.83
N PRO A 222 24.65 8.93 -1.83
CA PRO A 222 25.41 7.75 -1.45
C PRO A 222 25.00 7.20 -0.09
N GLY A 223 24.71 5.90 -0.05
CA GLY A 223 24.27 5.21 1.17
C GLY A 223 22.79 5.36 1.54
N ALA A 224 21.97 6.05 0.74
CA ALA A 224 20.55 6.23 1.00
C ALA A 224 19.77 4.90 0.98
N VAL A 225 18.65 4.88 1.69
CA VAL A 225 17.58 3.87 1.55
C VAL A 225 16.69 4.27 0.39
N VAL A 226 16.59 3.42 -0.64
CA VAL A 226 15.77 3.68 -1.83
C VAL A 226 14.62 2.69 -1.89
N ILE A 227 13.38 3.21 -1.86
CA ILE A 227 12.15 2.43 -1.97
C ILE A 227 11.50 2.71 -3.32
N ASP A 228 11.42 1.69 -4.14
CA ASP A 228 10.77 1.71 -5.44
C ASP A 228 9.34 1.18 -5.32
N VAL A 229 8.36 2.05 -5.51
CA VAL A 229 6.92 1.71 -5.48
C VAL A 229 6.38 1.45 -6.88
N GLY A 230 7.17 1.78 -7.91
CA GLY A 230 6.76 1.66 -9.30
C GLY A 230 6.40 0.22 -9.69
N MET A 231 5.33 0.08 -10.46
CA MET A 231 4.96 -1.17 -11.14
C MET A 231 4.72 -0.87 -12.62
N ASN A 232 5.80 -0.91 -13.37
CA ASN A 232 5.81 -0.60 -14.80
C ASN A 232 6.14 -1.84 -15.63
N ARG A 233 5.99 -1.73 -16.95
CA ARG A 233 6.54 -2.68 -17.90
C ARG A 233 7.59 -1.97 -18.76
N ASN A 234 8.76 -2.58 -18.88
CA ASN A 234 9.80 -2.10 -19.78
C ASN A 234 9.46 -2.43 -21.26
N ALA A 235 10.33 -1.99 -22.18
CA ALA A 235 10.15 -2.24 -23.62
C ALA A 235 10.05 -3.75 -23.99
N ALA A 236 10.62 -4.63 -23.16
CA ALA A 236 10.51 -6.10 -23.35
C ALA A 236 9.29 -6.71 -22.63
N GLY A 237 8.34 -5.90 -22.11
CA GLY A 237 7.15 -6.34 -21.40
C GLY A 237 7.40 -6.86 -19.98
N LYS A 238 8.64 -6.86 -19.50
CA LYS A 238 8.98 -7.32 -18.15
C LYS A 238 8.59 -6.26 -17.09
N LEU A 239 8.15 -6.73 -15.92
CA LEU A 239 7.92 -5.85 -14.77
C LEU A 239 9.22 -5.16 -14.34
N CYS A 240 9.12 -3.87 -14.12
CA CYS A 240 10.20 -3.03 -13.60
C CYS A 240 9.62 -1.92 -12.72
N GLY A 241 10.49 -1.27 -11.96
CA GLY A 241 10.11 -0.16 -11.10
C GLY A 241 10.29 1.22 -11.74
N ASP A 242 10.15 2.23 -10.89
CA ASP A 242 10.48 3.62 -11.23
C ASP A 242 12.00 3.88 -11.18
N VAL A 243 12.73 3.00 -10.51
CA VAL A 243 14.18 3.15 -10.28
C VAL A 243 14.96 2.39 -11.36
N ASP A 244 15.94 3.05 -11.95
CA ASP A 244 16.98 2.38 -12.75
C ASP A 244 17.90 1.61 -11.81
N PHE A 245 17.60 0.33 -11.63
CA PHE A 245 18.25 -0.53 -10.66
C PHE A 245 19.76 -0.63 -10.87
N GLU A 246 20.21 -0.67 -12.11
CA GLU A 246 21.63 -0.83 -12.44
C GLU A 246 22.45 0.41 -12.05
N SER A 247 21.93 1.61 -12.31
CA SER A 247 22.62 2.86 -11.97
C SER A 247 22.51 3.22 -10.49
N VAL A 248 21.43 2.84 -9.82
CA VAL A 248 21.17 3.16 -8.40
C VAL A 248 21.85 2.19 -7.44
N SER A 249 21.93 0.89 -7.79
CA SER A 249 22.50 -0.13 -6.92
C SER A 249 23.96 0.15 -6.46
N PRO A 250 24.85 0.72 -7.29
CA PRO A 250 26.18 1.08 -6.82
C PRO A 250 26.25 2.24 -5.83
N VAL A 251 25.18 3.06 -5.76
CA VAL A 251 25.13 4.32 -4.99
C VAL A 251 24.36 4.16 -3.68
N ALA A 252 23.22 3.48 -3.73
CA ALA A 252 22.34 3.30 -2.58
C ALA A 252 22.96 2.39 -1.51
N GLY A 253 22.60 2.60 -0.24
CA GLY A 253 22.90 1.67 0.85
C GLY A 253 21.92 0.50 0.89
N TRP A 254 20.64 0.79 0.62
CA TRP A 254 19.55 -0.18 0.57
C TRP A 254 18.65 0.10 -0.63
N LEU A 255 18.13 -0.95 -1.26
CA LEU A 255 17.29 -0.81 -2.44
C LEU A 255 16.22 -1.94 -2.47
N THR A 256 14.96 -1.58 -2.73
CA THR A 256 13.91 -2.57 -3.02
C THR A 256 13.99 -3.04 -4.47
N PRO A 257 13.85 -4.34 -4.75
CA PRO A 257 13.74 -4.85 -6.11
C PRO A 257 12.30 -4.70 -6.64
N VAL A 258 12.14 -4.62 -7.96
CA VAL A 258 10.84 -4.76 -8.63
C VAL A 258 10.97 -5.83 -9.73
N PRO A 259 10.20 -6.93 -9.62
CA PRO A 259 9.24 -7.29 -8.57
C PRO A 259 9.89 -7.79 -7.28
N GLY A 260 9.10 -7.84 -6.20
CA GLY A 260 9.52 -8.48 -4.94
C GLY A 260 9.85 -7.53 -3.78
N GLY A 261 9.75 -6.21 -4.01
CA GLY A 261 9.87 -5.17 -2.98
C GLY A 261 8.52 -4.82 -2.33
N VAL A 262 7.93 -3.69 -2.72
CA VAL A 262 6.74 -3.12 -2.10
C VAL A 262 5.46 -3.96 -2.33
N GLY A 263 5.28 -4.52 -3.53
CA GLY A 263 4.04 -5.23 -3.88
C GLY A 263 3.59 -6.32 -2.89
N PRO A 264 4.47 -7.25 -2.46
CA PRO A 264 4.13 -8.26 -1.44
C PRO A 264 3.66 -7.66 -0.12
N MET A 265 4.19 -6.49 0.25
CA MET A 265 3.82 -5.81 1.49
C MET A 265 2.44 -5.18 1.43
N THR A 266 2.01 -4.64 0.28
CA THR A 266 0.67 -4.05 0.13
C THR A 266 -0.43 -5.06 0.48
N ILE A 267 -0.34 -6.29 -0.06
CA ILE A 267 -1.30 -7.37 0.27
C ILE A 267 -1.23 -7.70 1.76
N THR A 268 -0.02 -7.85 2.31
CA THR A 268 0.16 -8.19 3.72
C THR A 268 -0.43 -7.14 4.66
N MET A 269 -0.28 -5.85 4.34
CA MET A 269 -0.86 -4.76 5.14
C MET A 269 -2.39 -4.70 5.02
N LEU A 270 -2.96 -5.00 3.85
CA LEU A 270 -4.41 -5.13 3.69
C LEU A 270 -4.99 -6.20 4.64
N LEU A 271 -4.39 -7.38 4.66
CA LEU A 271 -4.82 -8.46 5.56
C LEU A 271 -4.64 -8.08 7.04
N ARG A 272 -3.54 -7.38 7.36
CA ARG A 272 -3.33 -6.83 8.71
C ARG A 272 -4.43 -5.84 9.10
N SER A 273 -4.80 -4.93 8.20
CA SER A 273 -5.89 -3.97 8.45
C SER A 273 -7.24 -4.68 8.64
N THR A 274 -7.51 -5.74 7.87
CA THR A 274 -8.73 -6.55 8.02
C THR A 274 -8.80 -7.25 9.38
N VAL A 275 -7.72 -7.89 9.81
CA VAL A 275 -7.63 -8.54 11.13
C VAL A 275 -7.77 -7.52 12.26
N LEU A 276 -7.17 -6.35 12.09
CA LEU A 276 -7.27 -5.24 13.04
C LEU A 276 -8.71 -4.70 13.13
N SER A 277 -9.38 -4.55 11.98
CA SER A 277 -10.80 -4.17 11.93
C SER A 277 -11.69 -5.16 12.67
N ALA A 278 -11.56 -6.45 12.38
CA ALA A 278 -12.31 -7.52 13.04
C ALA A 278 -12.18 -7.44 14.57
N ARG A 279 -10.93 -7.33 15.04
CA ARG A 279 -10.64 -7.21 16.46
C ARG A 279 -11.37 -6.04 17.11
N ASN A 280 -11.35 -4.87 16.47
CA ASN A 280 -11.84 -3.65 17.13
C ASN A 280 -13.35 -3.47 17.00
N ARG A 281 -13.94 -3.96 15.92
CA ARG A 281 -15.39 -3.90 15.74
C ARG A 281 -16.09 -4.90 16.60
N ARG A 282 -15.54 -6.13 16.74
CA ARG A 282 -16.24 -7.24 17.39
C ARG A 282 -15.84 -7.46 18.86
N LYS A 283 -14.71 -6.94 19.34
CA LYS A 283 -14.37 -6.96 20.78
C LYS A 283 -15.03 -5.83 21.59
N LYS A 284 -15.76 -4.92 20.97
CA LYS A 284 -16.49 -3.83 21.65
C LYS A 284 -17.95 -4.17 21.93
N ALA A 285 -18.40 -5.36 21.55
CA ALA A 285 -19.75 -5.84 21.82
C ALA A 285 -19.84 -6.55 23.18
#